data_e90c8e696d473379ea357e5198fc18b8
#
_entry.id   e90c8e696d473379ea357e5198fc18b8
#
_cell.length_a   1.000
_cell.length_b   1.000
_cell.length_c   1.000
_cell.angle_alpha   90.00
_cell.angle_beta   90.00
_cell.angle_gamma   90.00
#
_symmetry.space_group_name_H-M   'P 1'
#
loop_
_entity.id
_entity.type
_entity.pdbx_description
1 polymer ?
#
loop_
_entity_poly.entity_id
_entity_poly.type
_entity_poly.pdbx_seq_one_letter_code
_entity_poly.pdbx_strand_id
1 'polypeptide(L)'
;MTLFKNLLFVLLGFLQISESAAQVKANTLEWTKHPQAIHSLDSLIHQSKQYGLRPNDYIFNKLNDASIHKAAIHFFTDLAYGNALPAIGYYGVQFKLNKDTVEYALIQSVFNHSLPSIVNWYNTRSSEVVLLLKELKKLQDSTPRPNRSIQIVSKAINDYRWLHAVQQNNKIILVNLPSTKLRVWENGKQVLHMNLIVGKPATPSGTLTAVVNQLVINPYWNVPRSIMVREMLPSIQNDIAYLDRNHLEVRDLNYKKLNPKSINWYDVDTVNFPFFIRQSTGCDNSLGIIKLDFDNPYGIYLHDTPQKELFALNNRFFSHGCMRMEKPIEMAKYLLKNNIKALDSIDFENCYKNPKPINIQMTEKVNVIVWYHLIDFDDRSRITYYRNIYNKPLN
;
A
#
# COMPACT_ATOMS: atom_id res chain seq x y z
N MET A 1 16.81 -21.90 30.09
CA MET A 1 16.67 -22.97 29.06
C MET A 1 15.24 -23.51 28.94
N THR A 2 14.37 -23.33 29.89
CA THR A 2 12.98 -23.83 29.90
C THR A 2 11.97 -22.93 29.16
N LEU A 3 12.19 -21.62 29.07
CA LEU A 3 11.32 -20.68 28.34
C LEU A 3 11.41 -20.84 26.81
N PHE A 4 12.56 -21.27 26.28
CA PHE A 4 12.74 -21.47 24.82
C PHE A 4 12.07 -22.75 24.32
N LYS A 5 11.90 -23.78 25.15
CA LYS A 5 11.22 -25.03 24.77
C LYS A 5 9.71 -24.85 24.61
N ASN A 6 9.07 -24.02 25.45
CA ASN A 6 7.62 -23.78 25.36
C ASN A 6 7.25 -22.89 24.15
N LEU A 7 8.15 -22.01 23.72
CA LEU A 7 7.94 -21.19 22.50
C LEU A 7 8.04 -22.04 21.22
N LEU A 8 8.90 -23.07 21.22
CA LEU A 8 9.09 -23.97 20.08
C LEU A 8 7.89 -24.91 19.87
N PHE A 9 7.22 -25.32 20.94
CA PHE A 9 6.01 -26.17 20.85
C PHE A 9 4.80 -25.40 20.30
N VAL A 10 4.69 -24.11 20.59
CA VAL A 10 3.65 -23.24 20.00
C VAL A 10 3.93 -23.00 18.51
N LEU A 11 5.19 -22.81 18.11
CA LEU A 11 5.60 -22.62 16.69
C LEU A 11 5.44 -23.90 15.83
N LEU A 12 5.74 -25.08 16.38
CA LEU A 12 5.57 -26.36 15.67
C LEU A 12 4.10 -26.77 15.51
N GLY A 13 3.22 -26.36 16.45
CA GLY A 13 1.77 -26.54 16.32
C GLY A 13 1.14 -25.75 15.16
N PHE A 14 1.71 -24.60 14.79
CA PHE A 14 1.20 -23.76 13.70
C PHE A 14 1.59 -24.23 12.29
N LEU A 15 2.67 -25.01 12.13
CA LEU A 15 3.14 -25.50 10.83
C LEU A 15 2.44 -26.79 10.35
N GLN A 16 1.74 -27.51 11.22
CA GLN A 16 0.97 -28.74 10.87
C GLN A 16 -0.53 -28.50 10.67
N ILE A 17 -1.01 -27.25 10.65
CA ILE A 17 -2.44 -26.89 10.64
C ILE A 17 -3.06 -26.90 9.23
N SER A 18 -2.35 -27.29 8.18
CA SER A 18 -2.92 -27.22 6.83
C SER A 18 -3.96 -28.32 6.49
N GLU A 19 -4.08 -29.39 7.25
CA GLU A 19 -4.98 -30.49 6.89
C GLU A 19 -6.00 -30.93 7.97
N SER A 20 -5.86 -30.55 9.23
CA SER A 20 -6.79 -30.96 10.29
C SER A 20 -7.78 -29.88 10.74
N ALA A 21 -7.64 -28.65 10.29
CA ALA A 21 -8.54 -27.54 10.66
C ALA A 21 -9.97 -27.67 10.07
N ALA A 22 -10.17 -28.58 9.15
CA ALA A 22 -11.50 -28.81 8.52
C ALA A 22 -12.49 -29.60 9.38
N GLN A 23 -12.11 -30.09 10.56
CA GLN A 23 -12.92 -31.03 11.33
C GLN A 23 -13.28 -30.62 12.76
N VAL A 24 -12.86 -29.44 13.21
CA VAL A 24 -13.43 -28.86 14.44
C VAL A 24 -14.64 -28.02 14.04
N LYS A 25 -15.79 -28.66 13.82
CA LYS A 25 -17.07 -27.95 13.89
C LYS A 25 -17.07 -27.19 15.22
N ALA A 26 -17.38 -25.91 15.16
CA ALA A 26 -17.51 -25.01 16.30
C ALA A 26 -18.45 -25.64 17.38
N ASN A 27 -17.88 -26.46 18.26
CA ASN A 27 -18.46 -26.64 19.56
C ASN A 27 -18.30 -25.29 20.22
N THR A 28 -19.41 -24.59 20.39
CA THR A 28 -19.46 -23.29 21.05
C THR A 28 -18.68 -23.42 22.37
N LEU A 29 -17.59 -22.67 22.49
CA LEU A 29 -16.80 -22.64 23.72
C LEU A 29 -17.71 -22.26 24.89
N GLU A 30 -17.88 -23.16 25.86
CA GLU A 30 -18.69 -22.92 27.04
C GLU A 30 -17.90 -22.07 28.06
N TRP A 31 -17.84 -20.76 27.78
CA TRP A 31 -17.10 -19.79 28.60
C TRP A 31 -17.48 -19.86 30.07
N THR A 32 -18.75 -20.08 30.38
CA THR A 32 -19.27 -20.19 31.75
C THR A 32 -18.62 -21.31 32.55
N LYS A 33 -18.04 -22.31 31.88
CA LYS A 33 -17.22 -23.35 32.52
C LYS A 33 -15.76 -22.92 32.78
N HIS A 34 -15.34 -21.75 32.29
CA HIS A 34 -13.98 -21.23 32.38
C HIS A 34 -13.93 -19.85 33.07
N PRO A 35 -14.32 -19.68 34.34
CA PRO A 35 -14.45 -18.39 35.00
C PRO A 35 -13.12 -17.59 35.07
N GLN A 36 -11.98 -18.27 35.17
CA GLN A 36 -10.66 -17.62 35.13
C GLN A 36 -10.37 -17.02 33.74
N ALA A 37 -10.81 -17.67 32.66
CA ALA A 37 -10.65 -17.13 31.31
C ALA A 37 -11.55 -15.92 31.10
N ILE A 38 -12.77 -15.89 31.63
CA ILE A 38 -13.67 -14.72 31.59
C ILE A 38 -13.00 -13.54 32.30
N HIS A 39 -12.50 -13.73 33.52
CA HIS A 39 -11.82 -12.68 34.26
C HIS A 39 -10.58 -12.15 33.54
N SER A 40 -9.78 -13.05 32.97
CA SER A 40 -8.62 -12.70 32.16
C SER A 40 -9.01 -11.88 30.91
N LEU A 41 -10.05 -12.30 30.17
CA LEU A 41 -10.58 -11.60 29.00
C LEU A 41 -11.04 -10.19 29.36
N ASP A 42 -11.84 -10.06 30.43
CA ASP A 42 -12.35 -8.77 30.90
C ASP A 42 -11.21 -7.80 31.25
N SER A 43 -10.20 -8.28 31.99
CA SER A 43 -8.99 -7.51 32.29
C SER A 43 -8.25 -7.06 31.02
N LEU A 44 -8.09 -7.93 30.02
CA LEU A 44 -7.43 -7.62 28.74
C LEU A 44 -8.22 -6.59 27.92
N ILE A 45 -9.56 -6.68 27.91
CA ILE A 45 -10.45 -5.71 27.26
C ILE A 45 -10.29 -4.33 27.91
N HIS A 46 -10.30 -4.24 29.24
CA HIS A 46 -10.08 -2.98 29.94
C HIS A 46 -8.70 -2.35 29.66
N GLN A 47 -7.70 -3.18 29.41
CA GLN A 47 -6.35 -2.76 29.06
C GLN A 47 -6.18 -2.44 27.55
N SER A 48 -7.20 -2.67 26.72
CA SER A 48 -7.09 -2.62 25.24
C SER A 48 -6.62 -1.26 24.70
N LYS A 49 -6.79 -0.16 25.47
CA LYS A 49 -6.20 1.16 25.14
C LYS A 49 -4.67 1.11 24.96
N GLN A 50 -4.00 0.24 25.70
CA GLN A 50 -2.55 0.05 25.58
C GLN A 50 -2.15 -0.61 24.25
N TYR A 51 -3.12 -1.27 23.61
CA TYR A 51 -2.95 -1.95 22.32
C TYR A 51 -3.45 -1.13 21.13
N GLY A 52 -3.83 0.15 21.35
CA GLY A 52 -4.40 1.01 20.31
C GLY A 52 -5.85 0.67 19.94
N LEU A 53 -6.57 -0.03 20.83
CA LEU A 53 -7.97 -0.42 20.68
C LEU A 53 -8.87 0.33 21.67
N ARG A 54 -10.17 0.34 21.44
CA ARG A 54 -11.15 1.02 22.31
C ARG A 54 -11.89 -0.01 23.17
N PRO A 55 -11.75 0.02 24.52
CA PRO A 55 -12.40 -0.98 25.39
C PRO A 55 -13.90 -1.12 25.16
N ASN A 56 -14.60 0.00 24.93
CA ASN A 56 -16.06 0.02 24.75
C ASN A 56 -16.55 -0.80 23.55
N ASP A 57 -15.68 -1.11 22.57
CA ASP A 57 -16.05 -1.88 21.38
C ASP A 57 -16.20 -3.38 21.71
N TYR A 58 -15.70 -3.83 22.89
CA TYR A 58 -15.60 -5.25 23.27
C TYR A 58 -16.33 -5.62 24.57
N ILE A 59 -16.98 -4.65 25.23
CA ILE A 59 -17.70 -4.91 26.48
C ILE A 59 -18.85 -5.87 26.23
N PHE A 60 -18.96 -6.92 27.02
CA PHE A 60 -20.09 -7.86 27.02
C PHE A 60 -21.00 -7.58 28.23
N ASN A 61 -22.28 -7.29 27.96
CA ASN A 61 -23.27 -6.91 28.97
C ASN A 61 -24.02 -8.11 29.56
N LYS A 62 -23.84 -9.31 28.99
CA LYS A 62 -24.49 -10.55 29.42
C LYS A 62 -23.44 -11.63 29.69
N LEU A 63 -23.51 -12.25 30.86
CA LEU A 63 -22.64 -13.36 31.24
C LEU A 63 -23.19 -14.69 30.68
N ASN A 64 -23.26 -14.80 29.37
CA ASN A 64 -23.55 -16.06 28.69
C ASN A 64 -22.50 -16.33 27.60
N ASP A 65 -22.33 -17.59 27.24
CA ASP A 65 -21.29 -18.06 26.35
C ASP A 65 -21.28 -17.32 24.99
N ALA A 66 -22.44 -17.09 24.40
CA ALA A 66 -22.55 -16.42 23.10
C ALA A 66 -22.08 -14.94 23.15
N SER A 67 -22.46 -14.20 24.20
CA SER A 67 -22.08 -12.79 24.38
C SER A 67 -20.58 -12.66 24.65
N ILE A 68 -20.03 -13.50 25.52
CA ILE A 68 -18.61 -13.50 25.86
C ILE A 68 -17.79 -13.92 24.62
N HIS A 69 -18.19 -14.97 23.92
CA HIS A 69 -17.50 -15.46 22.73
C HIS A 69 -17.47 -14.39 21.62
N LYS A 70 -18.59 -13.72 21.36
CA LYS A 70 -18.67 -12.63 20.39
C LYS A 70 -17.69 -11.49 20.73
N ALA A 71 -17.62 -11.08 21.97
CA ALA A 71 -16.70 -10.02 22.43
C ALA A 71 -15.24 -10.49 22.29
N ALA A 72 -14.94 -11.71 22.70
CA ALA A 72 -13.60 -12.29 22.61
C ALA A 72 -13.13 -12.39 21.15
N ILE A 73 -13.92 -13.00 20.26
CA ILE A 73 -13.52 -13.14 18.85
C ILE A 73 -13.37 -11.79 18.17
N HIS A 74 -14.19 -10.79 18.51
CA HIS A 74 -14.04 -9.43 18.02
C HIS A 74 -12.71 -8.81 18.48
N PHE A 75 -12.42 -8.85 19.79
CA PHE A 75 -11.19 -8.32 20.36
C PHE A 75 -9.93 -8.98 19.77
N PHE A 76 -9.90 -10.31 19.69
CA PHE A 76 -8.74 -11.03 19.15
C PHE A 76 -8.59 -10.89 17.64
N THR A 77 -9.70 -10.72 16.90
CA THR A 77 -9.65 -10.40 15.47
C THR A 77 -9.02 -9.04 15.23
N ASP A 78 -9.38 -8.04 16.03
CA ASP A 78 -8.83 -6.69 15.92
C ASP A 78 -7.37 -6.62 16.37
N LEU A 79 -6.97 -7.42 17.36
CA LEU A 79 -5.56 -7.60 17.70
C LEU A 79 -4.76 -8.24 16.57
N ALA A 80 -5.38 -9.17 15.84
CA ALA A 80 -4.72 -9.88 14.76
C ALA A 80 -4.63 -9.03 13.47
N TYR A 81 -5.67 -8.29 13.14
CA TYR A 81 -5.85 -7.71 11.81
C TYR A 81 -6.15 -6.21 11.79
N GLY A 82 -6.27 -5.58 12.97
CA GLY A 82 -6.73 -4.20 13.10
C GLY A 82 -8.26 -4.10 13.13
N ASN A 83 -8.76 -3.04 13.76
CA ASN A 83 -10.18 -2.83 14.05
C ASN A 83 -10.99 -2.27 12.85
N ALA A 84 -10.33 -1.91 11.77
CA ALA A 84 -10.93 -1.46 10.52
C ALA A 84 -9.97 -1.66 9.36
N LEU A 85 -10.50 -1.73 8.15
CA LEU A 85 -9.65 -1.67 6.96
C LEU A 85 -9.01 -0.28 6.85
N PRO A 86 -7.76 -0.17 6.35
CA PRO A 86 -7.16 1.11 6.06
C PRO A 86 -8.06 1.97 5.17
N ALA A 87 -8.03 3.29 5.34
CA ALA A 87 -8.81 4.22 4.53
C ALA A 87 -8.22 4.32 3.11
N ILE A 88 -8.64 3.41 2.24
CA ILE A 88 -8.24 3.31 0.82
C ILE A 88 -9.43 3.68 -0.07
N GLY A 89 -9.21 4.56 -1.05
CA GLY A 89 -10.28 5.09 -1.90
C GLY A 89 -10.85 4.09 -2.90
N TYR A 90 -10.04 3.08 -3.32
CA TYR A 90 -10.48 2.03 -4.24
C TYR A 90 -9.86 0.69 -3.87
N TYR A 91 -10.70 -0.31 -3.66
CA TYR A 91 -10.28 -1.69 -3.40
C TYR A 91 -10.47 -2.56 -4.66
N GLY A 92 -9.49 -2.55 -5.57
CA GLY A 92 -9.45 -3.46 -6.74
C GLY A 92 -9.05 -4.88 -6.33
N VAL A 93 -8.38 -5.02 -5.17
CA VAL A 93 -8.05 -6.30 -4.55
C VAL A 93 -8.54 -6.31 -3.11
N GLN A 94 -9.28 -7.35 -2.76
CA GLN A 94 -9.65 -7.63 -1.37
C GLN A 94 -8.75 -8.73 -0.81
N PHE A 95 -8.06 -8.44 0.29
CA PHE A 95 -7.23 -9.42 0.98
C PHE A 95 -8.09 -10.24 1.93
N LYS A 96 -8.09 -11.56 1.72
CA LYS A 96 -8.79 -12.49 2.61
C LYS A 96 -8.00 -12.68 3.90
N LEU A 97 -8.59 -12.29 5.04
CA LEU A 97 -8.03 -12.51 6.37
C LEU A 97 -8.61 -13.82 6.94
N ASN A 98 -7.77 -14.65 7.51
CA ASN A 98 -8.17 -15.94 8.04
C ASN A 98 -8.66 -15.81 9.50
N LYS A 99 -9.97 -15.62 9.66
CA LYS A 99 -10.60 -15.51 10.99
C LYS A 99 -10.65 -16.85 11.74
N ASP A 100 -10.69 -17.96 11.03
CA ASP A 100 -10.75 -19.31 11.63
C ASP A 100 -9.47 -19.60 12.44
N THR A 101 -8.32 -19.10 11.99
CA THR A 101 -7.05 -19.21 12.76
C THR A 101 -7.09 -18.42 14.05
N VAL A 102 -7.78 -17.28 14.08
CA VAL A 102 -7.94 -16.46 15.29
C VAL A 102 -8.86 -17.18 16.28
N GLU A 103 -9.97 -17.73 15.81
CA GLU A 103 -10.91 -18.47 16.63
C GLU A 103 -10.26 -19.73 17.22
N TYR A 104 -9.55 -20.50 16.40
CA TYR A 104 -8.79 -21.66 16.87
C TYR A 104 -7.78 -21.28 17.95
N ALA A 105 -6.99 -20.25 17.74
CA ALA A 105 -5.99 -19.78 18.69
C ALA A 105 -6.64 -19.30 20.01
N LEU A 106 -7.79 -18.61 19.92
CA LEU A 106 -8.59 -18.20 21.08
C LEU A 106 -9.05 -19.39 21.89
N ILE A 107 -9.68 -20.38 21.26
CA ILE A 107 -10.18 -21.60 21.91
C ILE A 107 -9.02 -22.31 22.64
N GLN A 108 -7.91 -22.55 21.95
CA GLN A 108 -6.74 -23.17 22.55
C GLN A 108 -6.18 -22.39 23.77
N SER A 109 -6.21 -21.05 23.70
CA SER A 109 -5.70 -20.21 24.78
C SER A 109 -6.60 -20.18 26.01
N VAL A 110 -7.91 -20.43 25.83
CA VAL A 110 -8.84 -20.60 26.98
C VAL A 110 -8.54 -21.89 27.71
N PHE A 111 -8.43 -23.01 27.00
CA PHE A 111 -8.12 -24.30 27.61
C PHE A 111 -6.74 -24.36 28.27
N ASN A 112 -5.75 -23.65 27.69
CA ASN A 112 -4.38 -23.62 28.20
C ASN A 112 -4.12 -22.47 29.20
N HIS A 113 -5.14 -21.72 29.62
CA HIS A 113 -5.02 -20.54 30.50
C HIS A 113 -3.96 -19.51 30.02
N SER A 114 -3.88 -19.30 28.69
CA SER A 114 -2.81 -18.54 28.04
C SER A 114 -3.28 -17.29 27.28
N LEU A 115 -4.47 -16.76 27.58
CA LEU A 115 -5.00 -15.55 26.92
C LEU A 115 -4.03 -14.35 26.90
N PRO A 116 -3.30 -14.02 27.99
CA PRO A 116 -2.30 -12.96 27.95
C PRO A 116 -1.13 -13.25 27.00
N SER A 117 -0.75 -14.52 26.87
CA SER A 117 0.36 -14.92 25.96
C SER A 117 0.01 -14.73 24.50
N ILE A 118 -1.23 -15.01 24.09
CA ILE A 118 -1.66 -14.80 22.71
C ILE A 118 -1.81 -13.30 22.39
N VAL A 119 -2.25 -12.46 23.33
CA VAL A 119 -2.24 -11.00 23.18
C VAL A 119 -0.82 -10.50 22.98
N ASN A 120 0.13 -10.97 23.77
CA ASN A 120 1.53 -10.63 23.59
C ASN A 120 2.07 -11.08 22.24
N TRP A 121 1.72 -12.28 21.78
CA TRP A 121 2.13 -12.78 20.48
C TRP A 121 1.61 -11.90 19.32
N TYR A 122 0.33 -11.51 19.33
CA TYR A 122 -0.23 -10.61 18.29
C TYR A 122 0.46 -9.24 18.28
N ASN A 123 0.85 -8.72 19.44
CA ASN A 123 1.49 -7.42 19.59
C ASN A 123 2.99 -7.43 19.25
N THR A 124 3.65 -8.60 19.20
CA THR A 124 5.11 -8.71 19.00
C THR A 124 5.52 -9.30 17.64
N ARG A 125 4.56 -9.80 16.83
CA ARG A 125 4.86 -10.45 15.55
C ARG A 125 5.27 -9.48 14.43
N SER A 126 4.99 -8.18 14.57
CA SER A 126 5.42 -7.12 13.65
C SER A 126 6.33 -6.14 14.38
N SER A 127 7.52 -5.88 13.84
CA SER A 127 8.45 -4.88 14.37
C SER A 127 7.85 -3.49 14.39
N GLU A 128 7.07 -3.14 13.37
CA GLU A 128 6.41 -1.85 13.24
C GLU A 128 5.35 -1.67 14.34
N VAL A 129 4.54 -2.70 14.60
CA VAL A 129 3.54 -2.69 15.69
C VAL A 129 4.23 -2.55 17.04
N VAL A 130 5.32 -3.27 17.29
CA VAL A 130 6.12 -3.14 18.55
C VAL A 130 6.59 -1.71 18.77
N LEU A 131 7.14 -1.07 17.73
CA LEU A 131 7.62 0.31 17.83
C LEU A 131 6.48 1.30 18.06
N LEU A 132 5.36 1.13 17.37
CA LEU A 132 4.17 1.96 17.54
C LEU A 132 3.54 1.80 18.92
N LEU A 133 3.51 0.60 19.50
CA LEU A 133 3.02 0.37 20.86
C LEU A 133 3.90 1.06 21.90
N LYS A 134 5.24 1.05 21.73
CA LYS A 134 6.15 1.82 22.58
C LYS A 134 5.90 3.32 22.49
N GLU A 135 5.69 3.84 21.28
CA GLU A 135 5.37 5.26 21.08
C GLU A 135 4.00 5.60 21.67
N LEU A 136 2.99 4.76 21.49
CA LEU A 136 1.67 4.93 22.10
C LEU A 136 1.76 5.06 23.62
N LYS A 137 2.50 4.16 24.26
CA LYS A 137 2.72 4.20 25.71
C LYS A 137 3.36 5.52 26.13
N LYS A 138 4.44 5.93 25.47
CA LYS A 138 5.11 7.21 25.74
C LYS A 138 4.16 8.40 25.65
N LEU A 139 3.30 8.44 24.63
CA LEU A 139 2.30 9.50 24.46
C LEU A 139 1.21 9.45 25.53
N GLN A 140 0.78 8.27 25.96
CA GLN A 140 -0.21 8.10 27.02
C GLN A 140 0.30 8.52 28.38
N ASP A 141 1.61 8.33 28.64
CA ASP A 141 2.29 8.69 29.89
C ASP A 141 2.71 10.18 29.93
N SER A 142 2.63 10.91 28.81
CA SER A 142 3.01 12.32 28.73
C SER A 142 1.99 13.28 29.36
N THR A 143 2.47 14.42 29.86
CA THR A 143 1.63 15.49 30.43
C THR A 143 2.01 16.83 29.78
N PRO A 144 1.07 17.54 29.10
CA PRO A 144 -0.31 17.14 28.83
C PRO A 144 -0.38 16.01 27.79
N ARG A 145 -1.46 15.24 27.82
CA ARG A 145 -1.65 14.13 26.86
C ARG A 145 -1.98 14.66 25.45
N PRO A 146 -1.18 14.33 24.42
CA PRO A 146 -1.42 14.77 23.05
C PRO A 146 -2.47 13.86 22.36
N ASN A 147 -3.76 14.07 22.64
CA ASN A 147 -4.86 13.21 22.19
C ASN A 147 -4.84 12.96 20.67
N ARG A 148 -4.52 13.98 19.86
CA ARG A 148 -4.41 13.84 18.39
C ARG A 148 -3.30 12.86 17.99
N SER A 149 -2.14 12.96 18.60
CA SER A 149 -1.02 12.03 18.32
C SER A 149 -1.35 10.62 18.78
N ILE A 150 -2.02 10.45 19.91
CA ILE A 150 -2.51 9.15 20.41
C ILE A 150 -3.47 8.51 19.37
N GLN A 151 -4.42 9.30 18.83
CA GLN A 151 -5.33 8.80 17.79
C GLN A 151 -4.59 8.36 16.51
N ILE A 152 -3.64 9.18 16.04
CA ILE A 152 -2.83 8.88 14.84
C ILE A 152 -2.01 7.60 15.06
N VAL A 153 -1.36 7.44 16.22
CA VAL A 153 -0.56 6.25 16.52
C VAL A 153 -1.46 5.02 16.70
N SER A 154 -2.62 5.16 17.38
CA SER A 154 -3.56 4.04 17.54
C SER A 154 -4.10 3.55 16.19
N LYS A 155 -4.42 4.48 15.28
CA LYS A 155 -4.79 4.12 13.90
C LYS A 155 -3.64 3.42 13.19
N ALA A 156 -2.41 3.95 13.31
CA ALA A 156 -1.23 3.33 12.74
C ALA A 156 -1.06 1.88 13.19
N ILE A 157 -1.19 1.60 14.49
CA ILE A 157 -1.10 0.25 15.03
C ILE A 157 -2.07 -0.69 14.30
N ASN A 158 -3.32 -0.27 14.10
CA ASN A 158 -4.34 -1.09 13.46
C ASN A 158 -4.07 -1.29 11.96
N ASP A 159 -3.69 -0.22 11.23
CA ASP A 159 -3.35 -0.29 9.81
C ASP A 159 -2.11 -1.19 9.58
N TYR A 160 -1.10 -1.12 10.45
CA TYR A 160 0.10 -1.97 10.36
C TYR A 160 -0.16 -3.42 10.78
N ARG A 161 -1.13 -3.72 11.66
CA ARG A 161 -1.61 -5.09 11.91
C ARG A 161 -2.22 -5.70 10.66
N TRP A 162 -3.07 -4.94 9.97
CA TRP A 162 -3.65 -5.36 8.69
C TRP A 162 -2.53 -5.58 7.64
N LEU A 163 -1.63 -4.62 7.49
CA LEU A 163 -0.51 -4.74 6.54
C LEU A 163 0.35 -5.98 6.83
N HIS A 164 0.70 -6.21 8.08
CA HIS A 164 1.46 -7.40 8.49
C HIS A 164 0.76 -8.69 8.07
N ALA A 165 -0.56 -8.78 8.26
CA ALA A 165 -1.32 -9.96 7.89
C ALA A 165 -1.35 -10.20 6.36
N VAL A 166 -1.52 -9.12 5.57
CA VAL A 166 -1.63 -9.26 4.11
C VAL A 166 -0.27 -9.51 3.44
N GLN A 167 0.84 -9.08 4.03
CA GLN A 167 2.16 -9.25 3.43
C GLN A 167 2.78 -10.63 3.63
N GLN A 168 2.29 -11.46 4.59
CA GLN A 168 2.93 -12.74 4.94
C GLN A 168 3.00 -13.73 3.76
N ASN A 169 1.93 -13.80 2.95
CA ASN A 169 1.81 -14.76 1.85
C ASN A 169 1.61 -14.07 0.49
N ASN A 170 2.07 -12.81 0.37
CA ASN A 170 1.87 -12.03 -0.84
C ASN A 170 3.15 -11.30 -1.25
N LYS A 171 3.24 -11.03 -2.56
CA LYS A 171 4.15 -10.03 -3.11
C LYS A 171 3.39 -8.71 -3.15
N ILE A 172 3.93 -7.68 -2.48
CA ILE A 172 3.25 -6.39 -2.33
C ILE A 172 4.22 -5.25 -2.66
N ILE A 173 3.80 -4.39 -3.56
CA ILE A 173 4.35 -3.05 -3.75
C ILE A 173 3.53 -2.11 -2.89
N LEU A 174 4.09 -1.67 -1.77
CA LEU A 174 3.48 -0.72 -0.86
C LEU A 174 3.98 0.68 -1.14
N VAL A 175 3.07 1.59 -1.45
CA VAL A 175 3.34 3.03 -1.60
C VAL A 175 2.70 3.78 -0.44
N ASN A 176 3.49 4.55 0.31
CA ASN A 176 2.97 5.50 1.27
C ASN A 176 3.12 6.93 0.71
N LEU A 177 2.01 7.55 0.36
CA LEU A 177 1.98 8.85 -0.31
C LEU A 177 2.60 9.98 0.53
N PRO A 178 2.30 10.15 1.84
CA PRO A 178 2.92 11.21 2.65
C PRO A 178 4.43 11.08 2.81
N SER A 179 4.95 9.86 2.90
CA SER A 179 6.39 9.63 2.99
C SER A 179 7.10 9.68 1.63
N THR A 180 6.31 9.65 0.53
CA THR A 180 6.83 9.52 -0.83
C THR A 180 7.81 8.36 -0.99
N LYS A 181 7.49 7.23 -0.34
CA LYS A 181 8.30 6.00 -0.36
C LYS A 181 7.52 4.82 -0.91
N LEU A 182 8.25 3.96 -1.60
CA LEU A 182 7.80 2.66 -2.06
C LEU A 182 8.64 1.58 -1.41
N ARG A 183 8.00 0.52 -0.93
CA ARG A 183 8.65 -0.71 -0.44
C ARG A 183 8.04 -1.92 -1.13
N VAL A 184 8.87 -2.88 -1.45
CA VAL A 184 8.41 -4.17 -1.96
C VAL A 184 8.62 -5.22 -0.89
N TRP A 185 7.56 -5.96 -0.64
CA TRP A 185 7.55 -7.07 0.32
C TRP A 185 7.27 -8.38 -0.42
N GLU A 186 8.00 -9.42 -0.07
CA GLU A 186 7.80 -10.79 -0.54
C GLU A 186 7.82 -11.72 0.67
N ASN A 187 6.69 -12.37 0.94
CA ASN A 187 6.52 -13.30 2.08
C ASN A 187 6.99 -12.70 3.42
N GLY A 188 6.53 -11.50 3.73
CA GLY A 188 6.84 -10.80 4.97
C GLY A 188 8.24 -10.19 5.07
N LYS A 189 9.06 -10.26 4.01
CA LYS A 189 10.40 -9.66 3.97
C LYS A 189 10.45 -8.49 2.98
N GLN A 190 11.03 -7.37 3.40
CA GLN A 190 11.28 -6.25 2.49
C GLN A 190 12.46 -6.58 1.57
N VAL A 191 12.22 -6.55 0.27
CA VAL A 191 13.22 -6.93 -0.76
C VAL A 191 13.70 -5.75 -1.60
N LEU A 192 12.92 -4.65 -1.66
CA LEU A 192 13.28 -3.43 -2.38
C LEU A 192 12.66 -2.23 -1.69
N HIS A 193 13.35 -1.08 -1.74
CA HIS A 193 12.78 0.21 -1.35
C HIS A 193 13.35 1.34 -2.21
N MET A 194 12.57 2.41 -2.37
CA MET A 194 12.97 3.59 -3.13
C MET A 194 12.12 4.82 -2.78
N ASN A 195 12.62 5.99 -3.17
CA ASN A 195 11.82 7.21 -3.16
C ASN A 195 10.85 7.24 -4.35
N LEU A 196 9.78 8.01 -4.20
CA LEU A 196 8.82 8.30 -5.26
C LEU A 196 8.63 9.81 -5.41
N ILE A 197 8.23 10.21 -6.62
CA ILE A 197 7.58 11.51 -6.84
C ILE A 197 6.10 11.20 -7.04
N VAL A 198 5.24 11.84 -6.25
CA VAL A 198 3.79 11.62 -6.23
C VAL A 198 3.03 12.90 -6.60
N GLY A 199 1.72 12.83 -6.71
CA GLY A 199 0.87 13.95 -7.08
C GLY A 199 1.05 15.17 -6.18
N LYS A 200 1.04 16.36 -6.79
CA LYS A 200 0.96 17.63 -6.05
C LYS A 200 -0.41 17.78 -5.38
N PRO A 201 -0.57 18.65 -4.35
CA PRO A 201 -1.85 18.82 -3.66
C PRO A 201 -3.04 19.13 -4.58
N ALA A 202 -2.81 19.87 -5.67
CA ALA A 202 -3.84 20.20 -6.66
C ALA A 202 -4.26 19.00 -7.53
N THR A 203 -3.39 17.99 -7.67
CA THR A 203 -3.63 16.77 -8.45
C THR A 203 -3.12 15.56 -7.67
N PRO A 204 -3.78 15.21 -6.53
CA PRO A 204 -3.28 14.18 -5.62
C PRO A 204 -3.31 12.79 -6.25
N SER A 205 -2.35 11.96 -5.88
CA SER A 205 -2.40 10.53 -6.19
C SER A 205 -3.56 9.86 -5.41
N GLY A 206 -4.31 9.00 -6.08
CA GLY A 206 -5.38 8.22 -5.46
C GLY A 206 -4.82 7.10 -4.57
N THR A 207 -5.58 6.71 -3.54
CA THR A 207 -5.27 5.53 -2.72
C THR A 207 -6.04 4.33 -3.23
N LEU A 208 -5.37 3.18 -3.39
CA LEU A 208 -5.97 2.00 -4.00
C LEU A 208 -5.28 0.69 -3.59
N THR A 209 -5.96 -0.41 -3.86
CA THR A 209 -5.34 -1.74 -4.01
C THR A 209 -5.56 -2.23 -5.44
N ALA A 210 -4.56 -2.85 -6.04
CA ALA A 210 -4.62 -3.38 -7.41
C ALA A 210 -3.65 -4.55 -7.59
N VAL A 211 -3.61 -5.13 -8.79
CA VAL A 211 -2.60 -6.10 -9.22
C VAL A 211 -1.84 -5.51 -10.40
N VAL A 212 -0.53 -5.67 -10.43
CA VAL A 212 0.28 -5.29 -11.60
C VAL A 212 -0.12 -6.19 -12.77
N ASN A 213 -0.61 -5.59 -13.85
CA ASN A 213 -1.05 -6.31 -15.04
C ASN A 213 0.11 -6.54 -16.02
N GLN A 214 0.87 -5.48 -16.29
CA GLN A 214 1.98 -5.54 -17.21
C GLN A 214 3.10 -4.56 -16.86
N LEU A 215 4.29 -4.88 -17.33
CA LEU A 215 5.45 -4.02 -17.41
C LEU A 215 5.65 -3.60 -18.85
N VAL A 216 5.78 -2.30 -19.11
CA VAL A 216 6.04 -1.75 -20.43
C VAL A 216 7.44 -1.15 -20.45
N ILE A 217 8.27 -1.62 -21.38
CA ILE A 217 9.59 -1.08 -21.66
C ILE A 217 9.46 -0.11 -22.84
N ASN A 218 10.12 1.04 -22.75
CA ASN A 218 10.05 2.13 -23.71
C ASN A 218 8.59 2.54 -24.04
N PRO A 219 7.80 2.95 -23.02
CA PRO A 219 6.39 3.27 -23.23
C PRO A 219 6.20 4.50 -24.12
N TYR A 220 5.12 4.51 -24.91
CA TYR A 220 4.56 5.79 -25.34
C TYR A 220 3.87 6.47 -24.16
N TRP A 221 3.94 7.78 -24.08
CA TRP A 221 3.11 8.54 -23.17
C TRP A 221 1.88 9.09 -23.90
N ASN A 222 0.75 8.44 -23.73
CA ASN A 222 -0.53 8.99 -24.12
C ASN A 222 -0.90 10.07 -23.12
N VAL A 223 -0.89 11.31 -23.54
CA VAL A 223 -1.07 12.46 -22.64
C VAL A 223 -2.51 12.49 -22.14
N PRO A 224 -2.75 12.60 -20.82
CA PRO A 224 -4.10 12.77 -20.28
C PRO A 224 -4.76 14.06 -20.80
N ARG A 225 -6.07 14.02 -21.06
CA ARG A 225 -6.82 15.17 -21.59
C ARG A 225 -6.62 16.44 -20.74
N SER A 226 -6.61 16.30 -19.39
CA SER A 226 -6.42 17.44 -18.50
C SER A 226 -5.08 18.15 -18.72
N ILE A 227 -4.02 17.42 -19.03
CA ILE A 227 -2.70 17.99 -19.36
C ILE A 227 -2.71 18.58 -20.77
N MET A 228 -3.29 17.85 -21.74
CA MET A 228 -3.39 18.35 -23.11
C MET A 228 -4.04 19.72 -23.18
N VAL A 229 -5.21 19.88 -22.55
CA VAL A 229 -6.00 21.11 -22.67
C VAL A 229 -5.52 22.25 -21.76
N ARG A 230 -4.97 21.93 -20.57
CA ARG A 230 -4.60 22.98 -19.59
C ARG A 230 -3.17 23.44 -19.71
N GLU A 231 -2.27 22.60 -20.21
CA GLU A 231 -0.82 22.87 -20.20
C GLU A 231 -0.25 22.90 -21.62
N MET A 232 -0.60 21.92 -22.47
CA MET A 232 -0.02 21.81 -23.80
C MET A 232 -0.70 22.72 -24.82
N LEU A 233 -2.03 22.79 -24.82
CA LEU A 233 -2.76 23.63 -25.80
C LEU A 233 -2.30 25.10 -25.78
N PRO A 234 -2.20 25.79 -24.64
CA PRO A 234 -1.66 27.14 -24.62
C PRO A 234 -0.24 27.23 -25.16
N SER A 235 0.61 26.24 -24.88
CA SER A 235 1.99 26.19 -25.37
C SER A 235 2.05 25.97 -26.90
N ILE A 236 1.18 25.13 -27.45
CA ILE A 236 1.07 24.85 -28.89
C ILE A 236 0.53 26.09 -29.63
N GLN A 237 -0.49 26.74 -29.06
CA GLN A 237 -1.05 27.99 -29.61
C GLN A 237 -0.03 29.12 -29.67
N ASN A 238 0.85 29.22 -28.64
CA ASN A 238 1.92 30.20 -28.62
C ASN A 238 3.06 29.87 -29.59
N ASP A 239 3.44 28.57 -29.67
CA ASP A 239 4.50 28.10 -30.54
C ASP A 239 4.32 26.63 -30.91
N ILE A 240 3.96 26.37 -32.17
CA ILE A 240 3.75 25.01 -32.67
C ILE A 240 5.01 24.12 -32.61
N ALA A 241 6.22 24.72 -32.63
CA ALA A 241 7.47 23.98 -32.51
C ALA A 241 7.61 23.34 -31.12
N TYR A 242 6.75 23.68 -30.14
CA TYR A 242 6.59 22.97 -28.88
C TYR A 242 6.40 21.48 -29.06
N LEU A 243 5.59 21.07 -30.07
CA LEU A 243 5.33 19.66 -30.37
C LEU A 243 6.60 18.91 -30.78
N ASP A 244 7.39 19.49 -31.68
CA ASP A 244 8.62 18.89 -32.19
C ASP A 244 9.70 18.83 -31.09
N ARG A 245 9.86 19.91 -30.32
CA ARG A 245 10.84 19.97 -29.21
C ARG A 245 10.57 18.95 -28.10
N ASN A 246 9.31 18.58 -27.91
CA ASN A 246 8.92 17.62 -26.89
C ASN A 246 8.59 16.24 -27.47
N HIS A 247 8.93 15.97 -28.73
CA HIS A 247 8.67 14.71 -29.43
C HIS A 247 7.19 14.26 -29.36
N LEU A 248 6.27 15.23 -29.51
CA LEU A 248 4.83 15.03 -29.42
C LEU A 248 4.20 14.82 -30.80
N GLU A 249 3.37 13.80 -30.93
CA GLU A 249 2.57 13.53 -32.11
C GLU A 249 1.10 13.89 -31.82
N VAL A 250 0.47 14.57 -32.80
CA VAL A 250 -0.98 14.81 -32.77
C VAL A 250 -1.69 13.71 -33.58
N ARG A 251 -2.77 13.18 -33.03
CA ARG A 251 -3.58 12.12 -33.61
C ARG A 251 -5.05 12.47 -33.56
N ASP A 252 -5.81 12.05 -34.58
CA ASP A 252 -7.26 12.16 -34.56
C ASP A 252 -7.92 11.14 -33.63
N LEU A 253 -9.26 11.16 -33.55
CA LEU A 253 -10.03 10.23 -32.70
C LEU A 253 -9.91 8.77 -33.16
N ASN A 254 -9.45 8.50 -34.36
CA ASN A 254 -9.15 7.17 -34.93
C ASN A 254 -7.66 6.79 -34.71
N TYR A 255 -6.91 7.56 -33.93
CA TYR A 255 -5.48 7.37 -33.68
C TYR A 255 -4.57 7.54 -34.89
N LYS A 256 -5.06 8.07 -36.01
CA LYS A 256 -4.26 8.40 -37.19
C LYS A 256 -3.42 9.66 -36.93
N LYS A 257 -2.13 9.59 -37.25
CA LYS A 257 -1.22 10.73 -37.11
C LYS A 257 -1.64 11.86 -38.06
N LEU A 258 -1.72 13.05 -37.51
CA LEU A 258 -2.04 14.27 -38.25
C LEU A 258 -0.79 15.14 -38.45
N ASN A 259 -0.80 15.99 -39.46
CA ASN A 259 0.19 17.06 -39.58
C ASN A 259 -0.24 18.25 -38.68
N PRO A 260 0.50 18.58 -37.64
CA PRO A 260 0.09 19.65 -36.72
C PRO A 260 -0.01 21.02 -37.42
N LYS A 261 0.77 21.23 -38.49
CA LYS A 261 0.79 22.51 -39.24
C LYS A 261 -0.49 22.73 -40.07
N SER A 262 -1.27 21.69 -40.30
CA SER A 262 -2.57 21.80 -41.00
C SER A 262 -3.74 22.09 -40.07
N ILE A 263 -3.50 22.20 -38.75
CA ILE A 263 -4.52 22.44 -37.74
C ILE A 263 -4.49 23.95 -37.38
N ASN A 264 -5.66 24.61 -37.44
CA ASN A 264 -5.79 25.93 -36.84
C ASN A 264 -5.96 25.82 -35.32
N TRP A 265 -4.86 25.90 -34.58
CA TRP A 265 -4.83 25.74 -33.14
C TRP A 265 -5.58 26.82 -32.38
N TYR A 266 -5.83 27.98 -32.97
CA TYR A 266 -6.62 29.05 -32.36
C TYR A 266 -8.12 28.74 -32.30
N ASP A 267 -8.60 27.84 -33.21
CA ASP A 267 -10.00 27.34 -33.20
C ASP A 267 -10.19 26.18 -32.19
N VAL A 268 -9.11 25.69 -31.61
CA VAL A 268 -9.13 24.58 -30.63
C VAL A 268 -9.20 25.15 -29.23
N ASP A 269 -10.18 24.73 -28.45
CA ASP A 269 -10.37 25.17 -27.07
C ASP A 269 -10.42 23.99 -26.08
N THR A 270 -10.62 24.28 -24.81
CA THR A 270 -10.67 23.26 -23.75
C THR A 270 -11.90 22.36 -23.83
N VAL A 271 -12.98 22.79 -24.48
CA VAL A 271 -14.22 22.03 -24.68
C VAL A 271 -14.11 21.24 -25.97
N ASN A 272 -13.73 21.90 -27.06
CA ASN A 272 -13.54 21.32 -28.39
C ASN A 272 -12.06 20.99 -28.63
N PHE A 273 -11.62 19.84 -28.10
CA PHE A 273 -10.27 19.29 -28.33
C PHE A 273 -10.38 17.88 -28.95
N PRO A 274 -10.53 17.77 -30.28
CA PRO A 274 -10.80 16.50 -30.94
C PRO A 274 -9.53 15.72 -31.31
N PHE A 275 -8.49 15.84 -30.49
CA PHE A 275 -7.19 15.22 -30.73
C PHE A 275 -6.72 14.40 -29.56
N PHE A 276 -5.84 13.43 -29.84
CA PHE A 276 -4.94 12.83 -28.87
C PHE A 276 -3.52 13.34 -29.09
N ILE A 277 -2.81 13.60 -28.02
CA ILE A 277 -1.37 13.89 -28.06
C ILE A 277 -0.64 12.70 -27.45
N ARG A 278 0.40 12.25 -28.15
CA ARG A 278 1.24 11.14 -27.72
C ARG A 278 2.71 11.54 -27.81
N GLN A 279 3.46 11.37 -26.73
CA GLN A 279 4.91 11.49 -26.76
C GLN A 279 5.54 10.20 -27.28
N SER A 280 6.56 10.32 -28.12
CA SER A 280 7.33 9.19 -28.61
C SER A 280 8.10 8.51 -27.48
N THR A 281 8.54 7.28 -27.72
CA THR A 281 9.46 6.57 -26.85
C THR A 281 10.82 7.25 -26.82
N GLY A 282 11.62 6.99 -25.78
CA GLY A 282 12.96 7.53 -25.65
C GLY A 282 13.28 7.94 -24.21
N CYS A 283 14.52 8.32 -23.93
CA CYS A 283 14.97 8.70 -22.60
C CYS A 283 14.34 9.98 -22.09
N ASP A 284 13.98 10.87 -22.96
CA ASP A 284 13.32 12.14 -22.69
C ASP A 284 11.80 12.03 -22.58
N ASN A 285 11.24 10.81 -22.80
CA ASN A 285 9.83 10.54 -22.56
C ASN A 285 9.49 10.81 -21.09
N SER A 286 8.38 11.49 -20.84
CA SER A 286 7.90 11.83 -19.50
C SER A 286 7.69 10.62 -18.58
N LEU A 287 7.46 9.43 -19.16
CA LEU A 287 7.35 8.15 -18.43
C LEU A 287 8.69 7.43 -18.30
N GLY A 288 9.78 8.01 -18.83
CA GLY A 288 11.07 7.32 -18.90
C GLY A 288 10.99 6.03 -19.72
N ILE A 289 11.75 5.03 -19.32
CA ILE A 289 11.89 3.76 -20.05
C ILE A 289 11.12 2.59 -19.46
N ILE A 290 10.55 2.73 -18.27
CA ILE A 290 9.78 1.67 -17.58
C ILE A 290 8.45 2.23 -17.10
N LYS A 291 7.36 1.48 -17.36
CA LYS A 291 6.02 1.74 -16.85
C LYS A 291 5.44 0.43 -16.29
N LEU A 292 4.79 0.52 -15.13
CA LEU A 292 4.00 -0.57 -14.53
C LEU A 292 2.54 -0.19 -14.55
N ASP A 293 1.73 -0.98 -15.25
CA ASP A 293 0.29 -0.80 -15.33
C ASP A 293 -0.45 -1.69 -14.34
N PHE A 294 -1.48 -1.13 -13.74
CA PHE A 294 -2.45 -1.81 -12.89
C PHE A 294 -3.82 -1.12 -13.02
N ASP A 295 -4.89 -1.90 -13.07
CA ASP A 295 -6.23 -1.37 -13.29
C ASP A 295 -6.72 -0.58 -12.08
N ASN A 296 -7.19 0.64 -12.33
CA ASN A 296 -7.76 1.49 -11.30
C ASN A 296 -8.58 2.64 -11.91
N PRO A 297 -9.58 3.19 -11.18
CA PRO A 297 -10.47 4.24 -11.70
C PRO A 297 -9.80 5.62 -11.84
N TYR A 298 -8.59 5.78 -11.29
CA TYR A 298 -7.87 7.06 -11.32
C TYR A 298 -6.94 7.20 -12.54
N GLY A 299 -6.74 6.13 -13.31
CA GLY A 299 -5.80 6.10 -14.44
C GLY A 299 -4.35 6.37 -14.04
N ILE A 300 -3.97 6.04 -12.79
CA ILE A 300 -2.61 6.20 -12.30
C ILE A 300 -1.79 4.92 -12.44
N TYR A 301 -0.48 5.08 -12.56
CA TYR A 301 0.49 4.00 -12.72
C TYR A 301 1.82 4.37 -12.07
N LEU A 302 2.71 3.39 -11.92
CA LEU A 302 4.10 3.59 -11.54
C LEU A 302 4.96 3.69 -12.80
N HIS A 303 5.87 4.66 -12.87
CA HIS A 303 6.70 4.83 -14.06
C HIS A 303 8.08 5.42 -13.73
N ASP A 304 8.96 5.35 -14.68
CA ASP A 304 10.25 6.02 -14.68
C ASP A 304 10.09 7.52 -14.99
N THR A 305 11.17 8.27 -15.01
CA THR A 305 11.21 9.70 -15.37
C THR A 305 12.61 10.12 -15.79
N PRO A 306 12.77 11.02 -16.76
CA PRO A 306 14.08 11.67 -17.04
C PRO A 306 14.54 12.62 -15.93
N GLN A 307 13.61 13.15 -15.11
CA GLN A 307 13.91 14.14 -14.05
C GLN A 307 14.40 13.45 -12.76
N LYS A 308 15.58 12.82 -12.82
CA LYS A 308 16.15 12.04 -11.71
C LYS A 308 16.57 12.91 -10.53
N GLU A 309 16.97 14.13 -10.79
CA GLU A 309 17.42 15.13 -9.79
C GLU A 309 16.34 15.43 -8.74
N LEU A 310 15.07 15.30 -9.10
CA LEU A 310 13.95 15.58 -8.19
C LEU A 310 13.86 14.58 -7.02
N PHE A 311 14.47 13.40 -7.13
CA PHE A 311 14.48 12.41 -6.04
C PHE A 311 15.38 12.84 -4.87
N ALA A 312 16.36 13.72 -5.11
CA ALA A 312 17.22 14.28 -4.06
C ALA A 312 16.49 15.28 -3.15
N LEU A 313 15.33 15.77 -3.57
CA LEU A 313 14.56 16.74 -2.81
C LEU A 313 13.81 16.08 -1.65
N ASN A 314 13.68 16.81 -0.54
CA ASN A 314 12.87 16.38 0.60
C ASN A 314 11.37 16.43 0.29
N ASN A 315 10.93 17.41 -0.51
CA ASN A 315 9.56 17.51 -1.01
C ASN A 315 9.50 16.86 -2.40
N ARG A 316 8.68 15.83 -2.58
CA ARG A 316 8.54 15.08 -3.83
C ARG A 316 7.08 15.03 -4.33
N PHE A 317 6.31 16.08 -4.09
CA PHE A 317 4.91 16.22 -4.55
C PHE A 317 4.85 17.07 -5.82
N PHE A 318 5.24 16.49 -6.98
CA PHE A 318 5.38 17.23 -8.24
C PHE A 318 4.54 16.67 -9.38
N SER A 319 4.04 15.43 -9.31
CA SER A 319 3.35 14.80 -10.43
C SER A 319 1.88 15.24 -10.55
N HIS A 320 1.24 14.82 -11.63
CA HIS A 320 -0.20 15.01 -11.90
C HIS A 320 -1.06 13.82 -11.40
N GLY A 321 -0.53 13.04 -10.46
CA GLY A 321 -1.23 11.89 -9.87
C GLY A 321 -0.50 10.57 -10.05
N CYS A 322 0.15 10.32 -11.19
CA CYS A 322 1.01 9.15 -11.39
C CYS A 322 2.24 9.20 -10.48
N MET A 323 2.86 8.05 -10.22
CA MET A 323 3.96 7.91 -9.28
C MET A 323 5.25 7.56 -10.02
N ARG A 324 6.27 8.44 -9.90
CA ARG A 324 7.57 8.25 -10.54
C ARG A 324 8.50 7.48 -9.61
N MET A 325 9.17 6.46 -10.14
CA MET A 325 10.08 5.57 -9.41
C MET A 325 11.54 6.07 -9.49
N GLU A 326 12.23 6.11 -8.36
CA GLU A 326 13.67 6.42 -8.32
C GLU A 326 14.51 5.29 -8.94
N LYS A 327 14.11 4.02 -8.71
CA LYS A 327 14.85 2.82 -9.14
C LYS A 327 13.98 1.92 -10.05
N PRO A 328 13.58 2.41 -11.24
CA PRO A 328 12.67 1.66 -12.12
C PRO A 328 13.29 0.39 -12.68
N ILE A 329 14.62 0.39 -12.90
CA ILE A 329 15.36 -0.77 -13.43
C ILE A 329 15.40 -1.90 -12.42
N GLU A 330 15.69 -1.58 -11.15
CA GLU A 330 15.70 -2.56 -10.05
C GLU A 330 14.29 -3.15 -9.84
N MET A 331 13.26 -2.33 -9.99
CA MET A 331 11.88 -2.79 -9.97
C MET A 331 11.59 -3.75 -11.13
N ALA A 332 11.99 -3.40 -12.35
CA ALA A 332 11.82 -4.28 -13.51
C ALA A 332 12.60 -5.60 -13.35
N LYS A 333 13.86 -5.56 -12.87
CA LYS A 333 14.64 -6.75 -12.56
C LYS A 333 13.96 -7.64 -11.53
N TYR A 334 13.41 -7.06 -10.47
CA TYR A 334 12.66 -7.78 -9.44
C TYR A 334 11.42 -8.48 -10.03
N LEU A 335 10.64 -7.76 -10.82
CA LEU A 335 9.40 -8.28 -11.40
C LEU A 335 9.65 -9.36 -12.48
N LEU A 336 10.73 -9.22 -13.25
CA LEU A 336 11.09 -10.09 -14.36
C LEU A 336 12.17 -11.12 -14.00
N LYS A 337 12.42 -11.40 -12.73
CA LYS A 337 13.51 -12.32 -12.28
C LYS A 337 13.54 -13.66 -13.02
N ASN A 338 12.39 -14.14 -13.50
CA ASN A 338 12.28 -15.36 -14.30
C ASN A 338 12.36 -15.11 -15.81
N ASN A 339 12.39 -13.85 -16.25
CA ASN A 339 12.46 -13.44 -17.67
C ASN A 339 13.36 -12.22 -17.85
N ILE A 340 14.51 -12.21 -17.22
CA ILE A 340 15.43 -11.06 -17.19
C ILE A 340 16.00 -10.73 -18.58
N LYS A 341 16.04 -11.71 -19.50
CA LYS A 341 16.49 -11.50 -20.90
C LYS A 341 15.70 -10.42 -21.65
N ALA A 342 14.48 -10.14 -21.23
CA ALA A 342 13.69 -9.04 -21.81
C ALA A 342 14.32 -7.67 -21.53
N LEU A 343 15.17 -7.56 -20.49
CA LEU A 343 15.90 -6.33 -20.15
C LEU A 343 17.24 -6.21 -20.89
N ASP A 344 17.80 -7.32 -21.41
CA ASP A 344 19.10 -7.31 -22.09
C ASP A 344 19.07 -6.49 -23.41
N SER A 345 17.88 -6.31 -23.99
CA SER A 345 17.69 -5.49 -25.20
C SER A 345 17.60 -3.99 -24.91
N ILE A 346 17.62 -3.58 -23.64
CA ILE A 346 17.51 -2.18 -23.26
C ILE A 346 18.91 -1.61 -23.10
N ASP A 347 19.28 -0.72 -24.01
CA ASP A 347 20.44 0.11 -23.84
C ASP A 347 20.08 1.29 -22.93
N PHE A 348 20.44 1.17 -21.65
CA PHE A 348 20.15 2.18 -20.63
C PHE A 348 21.07 3.41 -20.74
N GLU A 349 22.19 3.30 -21.45
CA GLU A 349 23.16 4.37 -21.59
C GLU A 349 22.93 5.16 -22.89
N ASN A 350 22.53 4.48 -23.96
CA ASN A 350 22.24 5.08 -25.26
C ASN A 350 20.75 4.97 -25.57
N CYS A 351 19.98 5.96 -25.14
CA CYS A 351 18.55 5.97 -25.41
C CYS A 351 18.27 6.17 -26.90
N TYR A 352 18.04 5.10 -27.61
CA TYR A 352 17.70 5.12 -29.02
C TYR A 352 16.48 5.97 -29.29
N LYS A 353 16.55 6.81 -30.30
CA LYS A 353 15.40 7.56 -30.79
C LYS A 353 14.33 6.58 -31.25
N ASN A 354 13.17 6.60 -30.59
CA ASN A 354 11.99 5.83 -30.92
C ASN A 354 12.12 4.29 -30.90
N PRO A 355 12.69 3.67 -29.86
CA PRO A 355 12.62 2.21 -29.72
C PRO A 355 11.16 1.75 -29.65
N LYS A 356 10.84 0.56 -30.21
CA LYS A 356 9.47 0.02 -30.12
C LYS A 356 9.12 -0.34 -28.68
N PRO A 357 7.91 -0.05 -28.19
CA PRO A 357 7.47 -0.50 -26.88
C PRO A 357 7.44 -2.02 -26.79
N ILE A 358 7.89 -2.56 -25.66
CA ILE A 358 7.80 -3.98 -25.33
C ILE A 358 6.85 -4.13 -24.15
N ASN A 359 5.73 -4.81 -24.39
CA ASN A 359 4.71 -5.08 -23.39
C ASN A 359 4.90 -6.49 -22.82
N ILE A 360 5.14 -6.60 -21.53
CA ILE A 360 5.36 -7.86 -20.82
C ILE A 360 4.24 -8.06 -19.83
N GLN A 361 3.38 -9.06 -20.10
CA GLN A 361 2.31 -9.44 -19.20
C GLN A 361 2.88 -10.10 -17.95
N MET A 362 2.39 -9.73 -16.77
CA MET A 362 2.81 -10.34 -15.52
C MET A 362 2.23 -11.73 -15.37
N THR A 363 3.08 -12.72 -15.18
CA THR A 363 2.67 -14.12 -14.90
C THR A 363 2.50 -14.39 -13.42
N GLU A 364 3.20 -13.65 -12.58
CA GLU A 364 3.07 -13.72 -11.13
C GLU A 364 2.18 -12.60 -10.59
N LYS A 365 1.34 -12.93 -9.61
CA LYS A 365 0.51 -11.93 -8.93
C LYS A 365 1.35 -11.05 -8.03
N VAL A 366 1.46 -9.77 -8.36
CA VAL A 366 2.10 -8.76 -7.52
C VAL A 366 1.05 -7.70 -7.18
N ASN A 367 0.70 -7.61 -5.90
CA ASN A 367 -0.30 -6.66 -5.43
C ASN A 367 0.31 -5.28 -5.25
N VAL A 368 -0.46 -4.24 -5.55
CA VAL A 368 -0.11 -2.84 -5.29
C VAL A 368 -1.03 -2.32 -4.19
N ILE A 369 -0.47 -1.71 -3.17
CA ILE A 369 -1.19 -0.98 -2.13
C ILE A 369 -0.66 0.45 -2.16
N VAL A 370 -1.51 1.39 -2.51
CA VAL A 370 -1.24 2.83 -2.38
C VAL A 370 -2.09 3.36 -1.25
N TRP A 371 -1.47 3.68 -0.13
CA TRP A 371 -2.16 4.21 1.03
C TRP A 371 -1.71 5.62 1.40
N TYR A 372 -2.43 6.24 2.32
CA TYR A 372 -2.12 7.57 2.83
C TYR A 372 -1.99 7.53 4.35
N HIS A 373 -0.78 7.27 4.83
CA HIS A 373 -0.51 7.10 6.24
C HIS A 373 0.48 8.16 6.75
N LEU A 374 0.11 8.91 7.80
CA LEU A 374 0.91 10.00 8.35
C LEU A 374 2.09 9.52 9.21
N ILE A 375 2.18 8.22 9.48
CA ILE A 375 3.33 7.60 10.15
C ILE A 375 3.95 6.61 9.18
N ASP A 376 5.27 6.62 9.12
CA ASP A 376 6.06 5.65 8.38
C ASP A 376 7.38 5.41 9.13
N PHE A 377 8.16 4.46 8.66
CA PHE A 377 9.46 4.13 9.24
C PHE A 377 10.58 4.55 8.29
N ASP A 378 11.65 5.13 8.84
CA ASP A 378 12.85 5.40 8.07
C ASP A 378 13.69 4.12 7.86
N ASP A 379 14.79 4.25 7.14
CA ASP A 379 15.66 3.10 6.82
C ASP A 379 16.39 2.52 8.05
N ARG A 380 16.29 3.21 9.20
CA ARG A 380 16.77 2.76 10.53
C ARG A 380 15.64 2.30 11.42
N SER A 381 14.47 2.01 10.86
CA SER A 381 13.25 1.61 11.58
C SER A 381 12.78 2.60 12.65
N ARG A 382 13.08 3.91 12.50
CA ARG A 382 12.60 4.95 13.42
C ARG A 382 11.26 5.49 12.92
N ILE A 383 10.35 5.71 13.84
CA ILE A 383 9.04 6.34 13.56
C ILE A 383 9.24 7.76 13.05
N THR A 384 8.61 8.07 11.92
CA THR A 384 8.62 9.39 11.31
C THR A 384 7.18 9.84 11.08
N TYR A 385 6.87 11.07 11.53
CA TYR A 385 5.57 11.71 11.32
C TYR A 385 5.62 12.60 10.09
N TYR A 386 4.63 12.45 9.22
CA TYR A 386 4.52 13.22 7.97
C TYR A 386 3.37 14.23 8.03
N ARG A 387 3.51 15.32 7.27
CA ARG A 387 2.45 16.32 7.13
C ARG A 387 1.27 15.75 6.34
N ASN A 388 0.07 16.18 6.68
CA ASN A 388 -1.14 15.87 5.92
C ASN A 388 -1.24 16.77 4.68
N ILE A 389 -0.41 16.51 3.68
CA ILE A 389 -0.26 17.35 2.47
C ILE A 389 -1.55 17.41 1.64
N TYR A 390 -2.33 16.34 1.62
CA TYR A 390 -3.59 16.27 0.86
C TYR A 390 -4.82 16.64 1.69
N ASN A 391 -4.63 17.12 2.92
CA ASN A 391 -5.70 17.48 3.86
C ASN A 391 -6.78 16.37 4.01
N LYS A 392 -6.36 15.09 3.96
CA LYS A 392 -7.29 13.99 4.16
C LYS A 392 -7.77 13.93 5.61
N PRO A 393 -9.04 13.54 5.87
CA PRO A 393 -9.51 13.31 7.23
C PRO A 393 -8.68 12.22 7.91
N LEU A 394 -8.49 12.38 9.21
CA LEU A 394 -7.72 11.45 10.06
C LEU A 394 -8.64 10.41 10.74
N ASN A 395 -9.66 9.94 10.02
CA ASN A 395 -10.66 9.00 10.55
C ASN A 395 -10.06 7.63 10.84
#